data_433937c74df2ff80a976fa477757565c
#
_entry.id   433937c74df2ff80a976fa477757565c
#
_cell.length_a   1.000
_cell.length_b   1.000
_cell.length_c   1.000
_cell.angle_alpha   90.00
_cell.angle_beta   90.00
_cell.angle_gamma   90.00
#
_symmetry.space_group_name_H-M   'P 1'
#
loop_
_entity.id
_entity.type
_entity.pdbx_description
1 polymer ?
#
loop_
_entity_poly.entity_id
_entity_poly.type
_entity_poly.pdbx_seq_one_letter_code
_entity_poly.pdbx_strand_id
1 'polypeptide(L)'
;MLITNENKLLSLYIHWPYCESKCPYCDFNSHVNEICDPKQWIKSYTNQLLDMNEQLLNHNVSFNNLNAIFFGGGTPSLMPLEIIDSILRTASNLFGFEENIEISLEANPSSYEKEKFNDLEELGINRISIGVQSLNDENLKFLGRRHSSLDAQLAVEHAVNTFNNVSVDLIYAFYGQKLLHWTNELEVFLKHNDLQHLSLYQLTIEKGTRFYTDYKKGLLNVIDNDYAADFYE
;
A
#
# COMPACT_ATOMS: atom_id res chain seq x y z
N MET A 1 25.49 -21.05 -30.15
CA MET A 1 24.29 -20.29 -29.89
C MET A 1 24.58 -19.43 -28.67
N LEU A 2 24.90 -18.15 -28.88
CA LEU A 2 25.18 -17.21 -27.79
C LEU A 2 23.85 -16.92 -27.10
N ILE A 3 23.66 -17.47 -25.88
CA ILE A 3 22.59 -17.03 -24.99
C ILE A 3 23.03 -15.63 -24.55
N THR A 4 22.45 -14.61 -25.14
CA THR A 4 22.56 -13.25 -24.62
C THR A 4 21.93 -13.28 -23.22
N ASN A 5 22.74 -13.14 -22.18
CA ASN A 5 22.26 -12.84 -20.85
C ASN A 5 21.56 -11.47 -20.94
N GLU A 6 20.26 -11.48 -21.18
CA GLU A 6 19.44 -10.30 -20.95
C GLU A 6 19.54 -10.00 -19.45
N ASN A 7 20.00 -8.81 -19.11
CA ASN A 7 20.05 -8.32 -17.74
C ASN A 7 18.63 -8.39 -17.16
N LYS A 8 18.35 -9.38 -16.32
CA LYS A 8 17.05 -9.52 -15.68
C LYS A 8 16.95 -8.51 -14.56
N LEU A 9 15.89 -7.72 -14.60
CA LEU A 9 15.52 -6.84 -13.49
C LEU A 9 14.99 -7.70 -12.35
N LEU A 10 15.37 -7.37 -11.13
CA LEU A 10 14.93 -8.01 -9.91
C LEU A 10 14.20 -6.99 -9.04
N SER A 11 12.99 -7.34 -8.60
CA SER A 11 12.22 -6.53 -7.65
C SER A 11 11.90 -7.34 -6.41
N LEU A 12 11.81 -6.69 -5.26
CA LEU A 12 11.54 -7.32 -3.97
C LEU A 12 10.21 -6.85 -3.41
N TYR A 13 9.32 -7.79 -3.06
CA TYR A 13 8.10 -7.51 -2.31
C TYR A 13 8.27 -7.92 -0.85
N ILE A 14 8.02 -6.97 0.06
CA ILE A 14 8.04 -7.18 1.51
C ILE A 14 6.60 -7.15 2.02
N HIS A 15 6.15 -8.26 2.58
CA HIS A 15 4.80 -8.37 3.13
C HIS A 15 4.80 -8.05 4.63
N TRP A 16 4.06 -6.98 5.04
CA TRP A 16 3.77 -6.71 6.44
C TRP A 16 2.34 -7.13 6.76
N PRO A 17 2.11 -8.13 7.64
CA PRO A 17 0.78 -8.70 7.80
C PRO A 17 -0.14 -7.94 8.78
N TYR A 18 0.29 -6.88 9.43
CA TYR A 18 -0.49 -6.26 10.49
C TYR A 18 -1.15 -4.96 10.09
N CYS A 19 -2.39 -4.79 10.64
CA CYS A 19 -3.18 -3.55 10.59
C CYS A 19 -3.64 -3.20 12.01
N GLU A 20 -3.96 -1.93 12.26
CA GLU A 20 -4.66 -1.52 13.49
C GLU A 20 -6.10 -2.06 13.56
N SER A 21 -6.77 -2.15 12.43
CA SER A 21 -8.11 -2.71 12.29
C SER A 21 -8.29 -3.30 10.89
N LYS A 22 -9.12 -4.34 10.79
CA LYS A 22 -9.44 -4.93 9.47
C LYS A 22 -10.68 -4.27 8.90
N CYS A 23 -10.53 -3.65 7.73
CA CYS A 23 -11.64 -3.05 7.01
C CYS A 23 -12.64 -4.13 6.56
N PRO A 24 -13.96 -3.85 6.55
CA PRO A 24 -14.98 -4.86 6.29
C PRO A 24 -14.98 -5.40 4.85
N TYR A 25 -14.36 -4.70 3.91
CA TYR A 25 -14.21 -5.09 2.50
C TYR A 25 -12.88 -5.81 2.20
N CYS A 26 -11.88 -5.69 3.10
CA CYS A 26 -10.50 -6.09 2.81
C CYS A 26 -10.32 -7.62 2.87
N ASP A 27 -9.86 -8.21 1.77
CA ASP A 27 -9.53 -9.63 1.61
C ASP A 27 -8.02 -9.92 1.70
N PHE A 28 -7.20 -8.89 1.89
CA PHE A 28 -5.75 -9.04 2.01
C PHE A 28 -5.38 -9.98 3.17
N ASN A 29 -4.24 -10.66 3.01
CA ASN A 29 -3.65 -11.47 4.06
C ASN A 29 -3.11 -10.58 5.19
N SER A 30 -4.03 -10.07 6.00
CA SER A 30 -3.74 -9.14 7.07
C SER A 30 -4.45 -9.53 8.36
N HIS A 31 -3.80 -9.20 9.50
CA HIS A 31 -4.25 -9.53 10.84
C HIS A 31 -4.23 -8.29 11.72
N VAL A 32 -5.15 -8.21 12.67
CA VAL A 32 -5.07 -7.22 13.74
C VAL A 32 -4.18 -7.80 14.83
N ASN A 33 -3.06 -7.14 15.12
CA ASN A 33 -2.15 -7.54 16.18
C ASN A 33 -1.57 -6.29 16.86
N GLU A 34 -1.53 -6.33 18.19
CA GLU A 34 -1.01 -5.24 19.02
C GLU A 34 0.43 -5.49 19.49
N ILE A 35 0.93 -6.71 19.34
CA ILE A 35 2.25 -7.10 19.87
C ILE A 35 3.17 -7.50 18.70
N CYS A 36 4.20 -6.69 18.49
CA CYS A 36 5.28 -6.98 17.55
C CYS A 36 6.60 -7.07 18.34
N ASP A 37 7.32 -8.18 18.21
CA ASP A 37 8.72 -8.28 18.68
C ASP A 37 9.65 -7.94 17.48
N PRO A 38 10.24 -6.74 17.43
CA PRO A 38 11.07 -6.35 16.30
C PRO A 38 12.26 -7.27 16.09
N LYS A 39 12.88 -7.79 17.15
CA LYS A 39 14.05 -8.68 17.04
C LYS A 39 13.71 -9.98 16.33
N GLN A 40 12.53 -10.54 16.62
CA GLN A 40 12.05 -11.75 15.97
C GLN A 40 11.76 -11.50 14.49
N TRP A 41 11.12 -10.37 14.15
CA TRP A 41 10.84 -9.98 12.78
C TRP A 41 12.10 -9.70 11.97
N ILE A 42 13.05 -8.96 12.52
CA ILE A 42 14.37 -8.72 11.92
C ILE A 42 15.04 -10.06 11.57
N LYS A 43 15.10 -10.98 12.54
CA LYS A 43 15.68 -12.31 12.32
C LYS A 43 14.96 -13.07 11.20
N SER A 44 13.62 -13.02 11.18
CA SER A 44 12.81 -13.76 10.20
C SER A 44 13.01 -13.22 8.79
N TYR A 45 12.95 -11.89 8.60
CA TYR A 45 13.20 -11.27 7.28
C TYR A 45 14.65 -11.51 6.82
N THR A 46 15.62 -11.35 7.70
CA THR A 46 17.03 -11.62 7.38
C THR A 46 17.22 -13.05 6.89
N ASN A 47 16.69 -14.05 7.61
CA ASN A 47 16.78 -15.45 7.21
C ASN A 47 16.11 -15.71 5.86
N GLN A 48 14.94 -15.10 5.63
CA GLN A 48 14.22 -15.25 4.35
C GLN A 48 15.00 -14.65 3.19
N LEU A 49 15.59 -13.48 3.35
CA LEU A 49 16.41 -12.84 2.32
C LEU A 49 17.66 -13.66 2.00
N LEU A 50 18.30 -14.24 3.02
CA LEU A 50 19.44 -15.14 2.84
C LEU A 50 19.05 -16.41 2.07
N ASP A 51 17.92 -17.03 2.44
CA ASP A 51 17.40 -18.22 1.76
C ASP A 51 17.03 -17.92 0.29
N MET A 52 16.37 -16.78 0.03
CA MET A 52 16.08 -16.34 -1.33
C MET A 52 17.35 -16.15 -2.16
N ASN A 53 18.38 -15.53 -1.60
CA ASN A 53 19.66 -15.36 -2.27
C ASN A 53 20.32 -16.71 -2.60
N GLU A 54 20.31 -17.65 -1.64
CA GLU A 54 20.82 -19.00 -1.87
C GLU A 54 20.05 -19.73 -2.98
N GLN A 55 18.72 -19.60 -3.01
CA GLN A 55 17.89 -20.19 -4.06
C GLN A 55 18.21 -19.59 -5.44
N LEU A 56 18.40 -18.28 -5.55
CA LEU A 56 18.79 -17.64 -6.81
C LEU A 56 20.14 -18.16 -7.30
N LEU A 57 21.12 -18.30 -6.42
CA LEU A 57 22.44 -18.83 -6.73
C LEU A 57 22.37 -20.31 -7.18
N ASN A 58 21.62 -21.14 -6.47
CA ASN A 58 21.46 -22.56 -6.75
C ASN A 58 20.77 -22.81 -8.10
N HIS A 59 19.88 -21.90 -8.53
CA HIS A 59 19.21 -21.98 -9.82
C HIS A 59 19.97 -21.25 -10.95
N ASN A 60 21.17 -20.75 -10.68
CA ASN A 60 21.99 -19.97 -11.62
C ASN A 60 21.22 -18.79 -12.23
N VAL A 61 20.38 -18.13 -11.43
CA VAL A 61 19.66 -16.92 -11.85
C VAL A 61 20.65 -15.77 -11.80
N SER A 62 21.00 -15.25 -12.97
CA SER A 62 21.78 -14.01 -13.07
C SER A 62 20.83 -12.83 -13.10
N PHE A 63 21.10 -11.82 -12.29
CA PHE A 63 20.39 -10.54 -12.26
C PHE A 63 21.41 -9.43 -11.99
N ASN A 64 21.00 -8.21 -12.29
CA ASN A 64 21.71 -7.02 -11.80
C ASN A 64 21.24 -6.69 -10.38
N ASN A 65 21.43 -5.45 -9.96
CA ASN A 65 20.92 -4.95 -8.71
C ASN A 65 19.38 -4.95 -8.66
N LEU A 66 18.81 -4.78 -7.47
CA LEU A 66 17.38 -4.52 -7.30
C LEU A 66 17.01 -3.17 -7.94
N ASN A 67 15.96 -3.18 -8.74
CA ASN A 67 15.40 -1.96 -9.35
C ASN A 67 14.16 -1.44 -8.62
N ALA A 68 13.51 -2.26 -7.81
CA ALA A 68 12.38 -1.84 -6.98
C ALA A 68 12.26 -2.67 -5.70
N ILE A 69 11.79 -2.03 -4.63
CA ILE A 69 11.32 -2.69 -3.40
C ILE A 69 9.93 -2.15 -3.08
N PHE A 70 9.00 -3.04 -2.76
CA PHE A 70 7.65 -2.67 -2.40
C PHE A 70 7.26 -3.26 -1.04
N PHE A 71 6.97 -2.39 -0.08
CA PHE A 71 6.41 -2.76 1.21
C PHE A 71 4.88 -2.68 1.14
N GLY A 72 4.23 -3.83 1.20
CA GLY A 72 2.78 -3.95 1.09
C GLY A 72 2.18 -4.95 2.05
N GLY A 73 0.87 -5.20 1.92
CA GLY A 73 0.16 -6.24 2.68
C GLY A 73 -0.93 -5.72 3.59
N GLY A 74 -0.69 -5.64 4.89
CA GLY A 74 -1.61 -5.07 5.87
C GLY A 74 -1.50 -3.54 5.87
N THR A 75 -0.64 -3.00 6.72
CA THR A 75 -0.33 -1.57 6.79
C THR A 75 1.18 -1.40 7.06
N PRO A 76 2.01 -1.40 6.02
CA PRO A 76 3.47 -1.36 6.16
C PRO A 76 4.01 -0.15 6.93
N SER A 77 3.34 1.00 6.89
CA SER A 77 3.69 2.19 7.68
C SER A 77 3.64 1.97 9.20
N LEU A 78 2.96 0.92 9.67
CA LEU A 78 2.98 0.52 11.08
C LEU A 78 4.24 -0.29 11.46
N MET A 79 4.99 -0.79 10.47
CA MET A 79 6.23 -1.53 10.72
C MET A 79 7.21 -0.66 11.53
N PRO A 80 7.83 -1.18 12.60
CA PRO A 80 8.89 -0.47 13.29
C PRO A 80 10.05 -0.10 12.35
N LEU A 81 10.55 1.13 12.45
CA LEU A 81 11.61 1.64 11.57
C LEU A 81 12.87 0.78 11.57
N GLU A 82 13.22 0.20 12.72
CA GLU A 82 14.36 -0.71 12.84
C GLU A 82 14.22 -2.00 12.03
N ILE A 83 12.99 -2.46 11.77
CA ILE A 83 12.74 -3.61 10.90
C ILE A 83 12.95 -3.20 9.44
N ILE A 84 12.42 -2.03 9.03
CA ILE A 84 12.58 -1.49 7.68
C ILE A 84 14.07 -1.29 7.38
N ASP A 85 14.81 -0.61 8.26
CA ASP A 85 16.25 -0.40 8.12
C ASP A 85 17.02 -1.72 7.97
N SER A 86 16.72 -2.72 8.82
CA SER A 86 17.35 -4.03 8.74
C SER A 86 17.09 -4.75 7.42
N ILE A 87 15.85 -4.68 6.90
CA ILE A 87 15.48 -5.27 5.61
C ILE A 87 16.25 -4.59 4.49
N LEU A 88 16.25 -3.26 4.44
CA LEU A 88 16.91 -2.49 3.38
C LEU A 88 18.42 -2.73 3.37
N ARG A 89 19.08 -2.71 4.53
CA ARG A 89 20.52 -3.04 4.64
C ARG A 89 20.83 -4.46 4.20
N THR A 90 20.02 -5.42 4.63
CA THR A 90 20.23 -6.84 4.25
C THR A 90 20.03 -7.02 2.74
N ALA A 91 18.97 -6.45 2.17
CA ALA A 91 18.69 -6.53 0.75
C ALA A 91 19.78 -5.84 -0.09
N SER A 92 20.25 -4.67 0.34
CA SER A 92 21.35 -3.95 -0.32
C SER A 92 22.65 -4.76 -0.33
N ASN A 93 22.98 -5.41 0.79
CA ASN A 93 24.20 -6.23 0.91
C ASN A 93 24.14 -7.50 0.06
N LEU A 94 22.96 -8.12 -0.08
CA LEU A 94 22.80 -9.38 -0.81
C LEU A 94 22.61 -9.20 -2.31
N PHE A 95 21.85 -8.18 -2.70
CA PHE A 95 21.37 -8.01 -4.07
C PHE A 95 21.90 -6.74 -4.76
N GLY A 96 22.46 -5.78 -3.99
CA GLY A 96 22.78 -4.45 -4.50
C GLY A 96 21.52 -3.65 -4.89
N PHE A 97 21.65 -2.32 -4.99
CA PHE A 97 20.59 -1.43 -5.43
C PHE A 97 21.02 -0.68 -6.70
N GLU A 98 20.11 -0.54 -7.67
CA GLU A 98 20.28 0.38 -8.78
C GLU A 98 20.34 1.83 -8.26
N GLU A 99 21.03 2.71 -8.99
CA GLU A 99 21.20 4.13 -8.60
C GLU A 99 19.88 4.85 -8.35
N ASN A 100 18.85 4.52 -9.14
CA ASN A 100 17.51 5.12 -9.04
C ASN A 100 16.46 4.08 -8.61
N ILE A 101 16.79 3.24 -7.65
CA ILE A 101 15.85 2.25 -7.14
C ILE A 101 14.57 2.91 -6.60
N GLU A 102 13.40 2.38 -6.98
CA GLU A 102 12.15 2.76 -6.34
C GLU A 102 11.93 1.93 -5.08
N ILE A 103 11.74 2.60 -3.93
CA ILE A 103 11.40 1.97 -2.67
C ILE A 103 10.05 2.50 -2.23
N SER A 104 9.01 1.70 -2.47
CA SER A 104 7.61 2.05 -2.25
C SER A 104 7.09 1.48 -0.94
N LEU A 105 6.20 2.23 -0.26
CA LEU A 105 5.56 1.79 0.97
C LEU A 105 4.09 2.21 1.01
N GLU A 106 3.20 1.29 1.42
CA GLU A 106 1.78 1.56 1.64
C GLU A 106 1.54 2.13 3.05
N ALA A 107 0.69 3.15 3.15
CA ALA A 107 0.35 3.83 4.40
C ALA A 107 -1.14 4.14 4.51
N ASN A 108 -1.64 4.27 5.75
CA ASN A 108 -2.91 4.90 6.01
C ASN A 108 -2.72 6.38 6.39
N PRO A 109 -3.71 7.23 6.13
CA PRO A 109 -3.63 8.65 6.45
C PRO A 109 -4.00 8.94 7.91
N SER A 110 -3.43 8.18 8.86
CA SER A 110 -3.59 8.48 10.29
C SER A 110 -2.57 9.51 10.77
N SER A 111 -2.89 10.25 11.84
CA SER A 111 -1.95 11.22 12.43
C SER A 111 -0.65 10.57 12.85
N TYR A 112 -0.72 9.37 13.45
CA TYR A 112 0.46 8.62 13.88
C TYR A 112 1.36 8.21 12.71
N GLU A 113 0.80 7.78 11.59
CA GLU A 113 1.58 7.36 10.42
C GLU A 113 2.21 8.54 9.72
N LYS A 114 1.48 9.66 9.63
CA LYS A 114 1.98 10.92 9.08
C LYS A 114 3.24 11.43 9.79
N GLU A 115 3.32 11.30 11.12
CA GLU A 115 4.50 11.72 11.89
C GLU A 115 5.77 10.93 11.54
N LYS A 116 5.62 9.72 11.00
CA LYS A 116 6.73 8.85 10.56
C LYS A 116 7.25 9.14 9.15
N PHE A 117 6.59 9.95 8.35
CA PHE A 117 6.94 10.10 6.93
C PHE A 117 8.38 10.61 6.74
N ASN A 118 8.83 11.55 7.56
CA ASN A 118 10.22 12.02 7.49
C ASN A 118 11.22 10.90 7.84
N ASP A 119 10.96 10.11 8.88
CA ASP A 119 11.81 9.00 9.27
C ASP A 119 11.86 7.91 8.18
N LEU A 120 10.74 7.66 7.49
CA LEU A 120 10.68 6.73 6.38
C LEU A 120 11.48 7.22 5.17
N GLU A 121 11.40 8.51 4.85
CA GLU A 121 12.20 9.14 3.80
C GLU A 121 13.69 9.06 4.11
N GLU A 122 14.11 9.35 5.34
CA GLU A 122 15.49 9.22 5.80
C GLU A 122 16.03 7.78 5.70
N LEU A 123 15.17 6.77 5.82
CA LEU A 123 15.52 5.36 5.59
C LEU A 123 15.66 5.01 4.10
N GLY A 124 15.26 5.91 3.19
CA GLY A 124 15.35 5.71 1.75
C GLY A 124 14.05 5.31 1.06
N ILE A 125 12.90 5.30 1.76
CA ILE A 125 11.59 5.20 1.09
C ILE A 125 11.44 6.46 0.24
N ASN A 126 11.19 6.29 -1.08
CA ASN A 126 11.10 7.42 -2.00
C ASN A 126 9.76 7.50 -2.75
N ARG A 127 8.88 6.53 -2.52
CA ARG A 127 7.49 6.53 -2.98
C ARG A 127 6.55 6.05 -1.89
N ILE A 128 5.42 6.75 -1.72
CA ILE A 128 4.38 6.35 -0.77
C ILE A 128 3.02 6.22 -1.45
N SER A 129 2.25 5.18 -1.10
CA SER A 129 0.85 5.02 -1.51
C SER A 129 -0.05 5.17 -0.29
N ILE A 130 -0.96 6.14 -0.33
CA ILE A 130 -1.81 6.48 0.82
C ILE A 130 -3.23 5.99 0.58
N GLY A 131 -3.70 5.07 1.40
CA GLY A 131 -5.05 4.54 1.35
C GLY A 131 -6.09 5.53 1.89
N VAL A 132 -6.35 6.60 1.18
CA VAL A 132 -7.36 7.63 1.52
C VAL A 132 -8.78 7.08 1.44
N GLN A 133 -9.10 6.37 0.40
CA GLN A 133 -10.35 5.69 0.05
C GLN A 133 -11.51 6.65 -0.27
N SER A 134 -11.71 7.73 0.47
CA SER A 134 -12.70 8.80 0.20
C SER A 134 -12.37 10.08 0.98
N LEU A 135 -12.85 11.22 0.49
CA LEU A 135 -12.86 12.51 1.22
C LEU A 135 -14.21 12.82 1.87
N ASN A 136 -15.08 11.83 1.97
CA ASN A 136 -16.38 11.96 2.64
C ASN A 136 -16.42 11.06 3.90
N ASP A 137 -16.67 11.66 5.07
CA ASP A 137 -16.62 10.95 6.36
C ASP A 137 -17.70 9.85 6.49
N GLU A 138 -18.87 10.00 5.85
CA GLU A 138 -19.90 8.95 5.81
C GLU A 138 -19.42 7.74 4.99
N ASN A 139 -18.77 7.99 3.86
CA ASN A 139 -18.15 6.96 3.03
C ASN A 139 -17.02 6.24 3.80
N LEU A 140 -16.14 6.99 4.45
CA LEU A 140 -15.07 6.44 5.28
C LEU A 140 -15.63 5.55 6.40
N LYS A 141 -16.67 5.99 7.06
CA LYS A 141 -17.36 5.20 8.09
C LYS A 141 -17.99 3.92 7.51
N PHE A 142 -18.63 3.99 6.35
CA PHE A 142 -19.15 2.82 5.64
C PHE A 142 -18.04 1.83 5.31
N LEU A 143 -16.91 2.32 4.79
CA LEU A 143 -15.72 1.53 4.47
C LEU A 143 -14.98 1.04 5.73
N GLY A 144 -15.41 1.40 6.94
CA GLY A 144 -14.80 1.01 8.21
C GLY A 144 -13.41 1.64 8.43
N ARG A 145 -13.18 2.81 7.82
CA ARG A 145 -11.93 3.57 8.00
C ARG A 145 -11.95 4.30 9.34
N ARG A 146 -10.77 4.50 9.94
CA ARG A 146 -10.59 5.13 11.26
C ARG A 146 -10.17 6.59 11.17
N HIS A 147 -9.68 7.03 10.03
CA HIS A 147 -9.32 8.41 9.76
C HIS A 147 -10.51 9.21 9.23
N SER A 148 -10.47 10.51 9.39
CA SER A 148 -11.39 11.46 8.79
C SER A 148 -10.91 11.96 7.43
N SER A 149 -11.80 12.64 6.69
CA SER A 149 -11.44 13.35 5.45
C SER A 149 -10.36 14.42 5.68
N LEU A 150 -10.38 15.08 6.83
CA LEU A 150 -9.34 16.05 7.21
C LEU A 150 -7.99 15.37 7.45
N ASP A 151 -7.97 14.24 8.18
CA ASP A 151 -6.74 13.46 8.38
C ASP A 151 -6.13 13.04 7.03
N ALA A 152 -6.98 12.60 6.09
CA ALA A 152 -6.56 12.21 4.76
C ALA A 152 -5.91 13.37 3.98
N GLN A 153 -6.54 14.54 3.99
CA GLN A 153 -6.00 15.73 3.31
C GLN A 153 -4.65 16.15 3.91
N LEU A 154 -4.55 16.23 5.24
CA LEU A 154 -3.32 16.59 5.93
C LEU A 154 -2.20 15.56 5.70
N ALA A 155 -2.54 14.27 5.60
CA ALA A 155 -1.55 13.23 5.31
C ALA A 155 -1.03 13.34 3.86
N VAL A 156 -1.90 13.59 2.89
CA VAL A 156 -1.50 13.80 1.49
C VAL A 156 -0.63 15.05 1.36
N GLU A 157 -1.03 16.17 1.98
CA GLU A 157 -0.23 17.41 1.99
C GLU A 157 1.16 17.18 2.58
N HIS A 158 1.25 16.45 3.69
CA HIS A 158 2.55 16.12 4.29
C HIS A 158 3.38 15.22 3.38
N ALA A 159 2.76 14.20 2.78
CA ALA A 159 3.44 13.25 1.90
C ALA A 159 4.05 13.93 0.66
N VAL A 160 3.31 14.81 -0.02
CA VAL A 160 3.83 15.51 -1.22
C VAL A 160 4.95 16.50 -0.90
N ASN A 161 5.06 16.94 0.36
CA ASN A 161 6.19 17.75 0.83
C ASN A 161 7.39 16.90 1.26
N THR A 162 7.22 15.61 1.49
CA THR A 162 8.27 14.70 2.00
C THR A 162 8.82 13.81 0.88
N PHE A 163 7.94 13.19 0.08
CA PHE A 163 8.32 12.20 -0.92
C PHE A 163 8.26 12.75 -2.34
N ASN A 164 9.17 12.30 -3.19
CA ASN A 164 9.19 12.68 -4.61
C ASN A 164 8.03 12.05 -5.39
N ASN A 165 7.54 10.88 -4.96
CA ASN A 165 6.46 10.15 -5.62
C ASN A 165 5.36 9.81 -4.61
N VAL A 166 4.16 10.34 -4.83
CA VAL A 166 2.99 10.09 -3.98
C VAL A 166 1.85 9.54 -4.83
N SER A 167 1.27 8.42 -4.38
CA SER A 167 0.03 7.86 -4.90
C SER A 167 -1.07 7.96 -3.85
N VAL A 168 -2.29 8.22 -4.30
CA VAL A 168 -3.50 8.18 -3.47
C VAL A 168 -4.42 7.10 -3.98
N ASP A 169 -4.89 6.23 -3.07
CA ASP A 169 -5.83 5.17 -3.39
C ASP A 169 -7.24 5.60 -2.98
N LEU A 170 -8.19 5.48 -3.91
CA LEU A 170 -9.59 5.82 -3.73
C LEU A 170 -10.48 4.63 -4.09
N ILE A 171 -11.60 4.48 -3.38
CA ILE A 171 -12.60 3.45 -3.65
C ILE A 171 -13.89 4.11 -4.15
N TYR A 172 -14.43 3.59 -5.25
CA TYR A 172 -15.65 4.09 -5.87
C TYR A 172 -16.67 2.97 -6.12
N ALA A 173 -17.86 3.34 -6.59
CA ALA A 173 -18.97 2.47 -6.96
C ALA A 173 -19.45 1.56 -5.83
N PHE A 174 -19.65 2.10 -4.62
CA PHE A 174 -20.34 1.41 -3.54
C PHE A 174 -21.79 1.88 -3.38
N TYR A 175 -22.60 1.03 -2.80
CA TYR A 175 -24.04 1.30 -2.67
C TYR A 175 -24.31 2.62 -1.92
N GLY A 176 -25.14 3.47 -2.52
CA GLY A 176 -25.51 4.78 -2.01
C GLY A 176 -24.58 5.92 -2.39
N GLN A 177 -23.41 5.65 -2.96
CA GLN A 177 -22.54 6.70 -3.48
C GLN A 177 -23.20 7.43 -4.65
N LYS A 178 -22.99 8.74 -4.74
CA LYS A 178 -23.51 9.58 -5.82
C LYS A 178 -22.38 9.93 -6.80
N LEU A 179 -22.64 9.81 -8.10
CA LEU A 179 -21.68 10.15 -9.14
C LEU A 179 -21.13 11.58 -8.98
N LEU A 180 -21.99 12.55 -8.71
CA LEU A 180 -21.58 13.93 -8.47
C LEU A 180 -20.59 14.07 -7.30
N HIS A 181 -20.77 13.30 -6.21
CA HIS A 181 -19.84 13.34 -5.07
C HIS A 181 -18.49 12.74 -5.45
N TRP A 182 -18.50 11.64 -6.21
CA TRP A 182 -17.30 11.02 -6.75
C TRP A 182 -16.51 11.96 -7.66
N THR A 183 -17.19 12.60 -8.61
CA THR A 183 -16.57 13.57 -9.51
C THR A 183 -15.91 14.71 -8.73
N ASN A 184 -16.60 15.25 -7.71
CA ASN A 184 -16.05 16.32 -6.88
C ASN A 184 -14.83 15.85 -6.06
N GLU A 185 -14.83 14.61 -5.56
CA GLU A 185 -13.66 14.04 -4.86
C GLU A 185 -12.45 13.94 -5.80
N LEU A 186 -12.64 13.43 -7.02
CA LEU A 186 -11.58 13.35 -8.02
C LEU A 186 -11.02 14.74 -8.36
N GLU A 187 -11.89 15.73 -8.55
CA GLU A 187 -11.47 17.11 -8.86
C GLU A 187 -10.55 17.70 -7.78
N VAL A 188 -10.72 17.36 -6.51
CA VAL A 188 -9.84 17.83 -5.43
C VAL A 188 -8.42 17.33 -5.67
N PHE A 189 -8.25 16.04 -5.97
CA PHE A 189 -6.94 15.45 -6.21
C PHE A 189 -6.34 15.87 -7.55
N LEU A 190 -7.15 15.96 -8.61
CA LEU A 190 -6.69 16.38 -9.94
C LEU A 190 -6.21 17.84 -9.97
N LYS A 191 -6.67 18.67 -9.03
CA LYS A 191 -6.20 20.05 -8.87
C LYS A 191 -4.93 20.16 -8.03
N HIS A 192 -4.49 19.07 -7.39
CA HIS A 192 -3.28 19.06 -6.60
C HIS A 192 -2.06 18.83 -7.50
N ASN A 193 -1.30 19.89 -7.80
CA ASN A 193 -0.24 19.87 -8.80
C ASN A 193 0.93 18.95 -8.48
N ASP A 194 1.13 18.61 -7.19
CA ASP A 194 2.25 17.79 -6.71
C ASP A 194 1.89 16.31 -6.56
N LEU A 195 0.63 15.94 -6.82
CA LEU A 195 0.20 14.54 -6.82
C LEU A 195 0.39 13.93 -8.21
N GLN A 196 1.21 12.88 -8.30
CA GLN A 196 1.59 12.30 -9.59
C GLN A 196 0.76 11.08 -9.98
N HIS A 197 0.12 10.41 -9.02
CA HIS A 197 -0.57 9.15 -9.27
C HIS A 197 -1.83 8.98 -8.42
N LEU A 198 -2.89 8.47 -9.07
CA LEU A 198 -4.12 8.02 -8.41
C LEU A 198 -4.36 6.55 -8.74
N SER A 199 -4.68 5.76 -7.72
CA SER A 199 -5.20 4.40 -7.88
C SER A 199 -6.68 4.40 -7.56
N LEU A 200 -7.51 4.06 -8.54
CA LEU A 200 -8.95 4.09 -8.41
C LEU A 200 -9.49 2.65 -8.41
N TYR A 201 -10.10 2.23 -7.29
CA TYR A 201 -10.58 0.88 -7.09
C TYR A 201 -12.10 0.85 -7.05
N GLN A 202 -12.72 0.09 -7.93
CA GLN A 202 -14.13 -0.23 -7.79
C GLN A 202 -14.32 -1.15 -6.59
N LEU A 203 -15.26 -0.84 -5.69
CA LEU A 203 -15.56 -1.71 -4.56
C LEU A 203 -16.09 -3.06 -5.05
N THR A 204 -15.38 -4.13 -4.71
CA THR A 204 -15.80 -5.52 -4.94
C THR A 204 -16.15 -6.19 -3.62
N ILE A 205 -17.08 -7.15 -3.65
CA ILE A 205 -17.51 -7.89 -2.46
C ILE A 205 -16.82 -9.25 -2.47
N GLU A 206 -15.64 -9.29 -1.87
CA GLU A 206 -14.78 -10.47 -1.87
C GLU A 206 -15.18 -11.51 -0.81
N LYS A 207 -15.11 -12.79 -1.18
CA LYS A 207 -15.38 -13.91 -0.26
C LYS A 207 -14.44 -13.89 0.92
N GLY A 208 -14.97 -14.22 2.11
CA GLY A 208 -14.19 -14.21 3.34
C GLY A 208 -14.20 -12.86 4.09
N THR A 209 -14.74 -11.81 3.48
CA THR A 209 -14.87 -10.49 4.11
C THR A 209 -16.16 -10.36 4.90
N ARG A 210 -16.22 -9.35 5.80
CA ARG A 210 -17.45 -8.99 6.50
C ARG A 210 -18.52 -8.50 5.51
N PHE A 211 -18.13 -7.69 4.52
CA PHE A 211 -19.07 -7.22 3.49
C PHE A 211 -19.71 -8.37 2.73
N TYR A 212 -18.98 -9.42 2.39
CA TYR A 212 -19.55 -10.62 1.78
C TYR A 212 -20.59 -11.30 2.68
N THR A 213 -20.28 -11.41 3.97
CA THR A 213 -21.22 -11.99 4.96
C THR A 213 -22.48 -11.16 5.08
N ASP A 214 -22.37 -9.84 5.16
CA ASP A 214 -23.48 -8.91 5.26
C ASP A 214 -24.31 -8.89 3.96
N TYR A 215 -23.67 -8.95 2.80
CA TYR A 215 -24.33 -9.12 1.50
C TYR A 215 -25.16 -10.41 1.42
N LYS A 216 -24.59 -11.54 1.83
CA LYS A 216 -25.30 -12.83 1.83
C LYS A 216 -26.51 -12.86 2.78
N LYS A 217 -26.50 -12.03 3.83
CA LYS A 217 -27.61 -11.86 4.77
C LYS A 217 -28.65 -10.81 4.33
N GLY A 218 -28.44 -10.14 3.20
CA GLY A 218 -29.28 -9.03 2.74
C GLY A 218 -29.16 -7.75 3.57
N LEU A 219 -28.08 -7.62 4.34
CA LEU A 219 -27.77 -6.44 5.17
C LEU A 219 -26.93 -5.40 4.42
N LEU A 220 -26.30 -5.79 3.34
CA LEU A 220 -25.51 -4.94 2.44
C LEU A 220 -26.08 -5.07 1.02
N ASN A 221 -26.33 -3.93 0.39
CA ASN A 221 -26.66 -3.87 -1.01
C ASN A 221 -25.41 -3.55 -1.84
N VAL A 222 -25.40 -3.98 -3.09
CA VAL A 222 -24.41 -3.59 -4.10
C VAL A 222 -24.99 -2.55 -5.05
N ILE A 223 -24.14 -1.75 -5.63
CA ILE A 223 -24.55 -0.82 -6.70
C ILE A 223 -24.96 -1.60 -7.94
N ASP A 224 -25.87 -1.04 -8.72
CA ASP A 224 -26.21 -1.59 -10.03
C ASP A 224 -25.02 -1.51 -10.98
N ASN A 225 -24.80 -2.54 -11.80
CA ASN A 225 -23.62 -2.63 -12.66
C ASN A 225 -23.57 -1.54 -13.73
N ASP A 226 -24.72 -1.18 -14.31
CA ASP A 226 -24.77 -0.15 -15.34
C ASP A 226 -24.46 1.22 -14.72
N TYR A 227 -25.01 1.48 -13.51
CA TYR A 227 -24.66 2.70 -12.78
C TYR A 227 -23.23 2.69 -12.24
N ALA A 228 -22.65 1.53 -11.94
CA ALA A 228 -21.24 1.43 -11.57
C ALA A 228 -20.30 1.79 -12.75
N ALA A 229 -20.72 1.51 -13.99
CA ALA A 229 -19.98 1.89 -15.19
C ALA A 229 -19.86 3.40 -15.33
N ASP A 230 -20.91 4.16 -14.99
CA ASP A 230 -20.89 5.64 -15.01
C ASP A 230 -19.79 6.25 -14.12
N PHE A 231 -19.36 5.54 -13.07
CA PHE A 231 -18.26 5.99 -12.19
C PHE A 231 -16.88 5.78 -12.84
N TYR A 232 -16.78 4.85 -13.79
CA TYR A 232 -15.54 4.56 -14.50
C TYR A 232 -15.34 5.48 -15.71
N GLU A 233 -16.42 5.84 -16.42
CA GLU A 233 -16.42 6.72 -17.59
C GLU A 233 -16.22 8.20 -17.23
#